data_567a08fe0b6d3a1ee1f4667b0271b152
#
_entry.id   567a08fe0b6d3a1ee1f4667b0271b152
#
_cell.length_a   1.000
_cell.length_b   1.000
_cell.length_c   1.000
_cell.angle_alpha   90.00
_cell.angle_beta   90.00
_cell.angle_gamma   90.00
#
_symmetry.space_group_name_H-M   'P 1'
#
loop_
_entity.id
_entity.type
_entity.pdbx_description
1 polymer ?
#
loop_
_entity_poly.entity_id
_entity_poly.type
_entity_poly.pdbx_seq_one_letter_code
_entity_poly.pdbx_strand_id
1 'polypeptide(L)'
;GYLERFAADYERQSGNISVPKCDEPNGIKIAVVGSGPSGLSFAGDMAKKGFDVTVFEALHEIGGVLKYGIPEFRLPNAIVDVEIENLQKMGVKFITDCIVGKTISVKDLEEQGFKGIFVGSGAGLPNFMNIPGENALNIMSSNEYLTRVNLMDAANPHSDTPINLGKKVVVVGGGNTAMDSCLTAKRLGADVTLVYRRSEAEMPARLEEVKHAKEEGINFFTLHNPKEYEADEKGAVKAVVLDVMKLGEPDASGRRRPEATGETITLECDQVIVAVGVSPNPLVPQSIEGLELGRKNTIAVNDQMQSSIEEIYAGGD
;
A
#
# COMPACT_ATOMS: atom_id res chain seq x y z
N GLY A 1 -17.50 -9.34 -6.10
CA GLY A 1 -16.97 -10.58 -5.61
C GLY A 1 -16.70 -11.66 -6.67
N TYR A 2 -17.02 -12.92 -6.39
CA TYR A 2 -16.68 -14.05 -7.29
C TYR A 2 -17.31 -13.96 -8.69
N LEU A 3 -18.53 -13.43 -8.81
CA LEU A 3 -19.18 -13.26 -10.13
C LEU A 3 -18.52 -12.16 -10.96
N GLU A 4 -18.13 -11.07 -10.34
CA GLU A 4 -17.39 -9.99 -11.02
C GLU A 4 -16.03 -10.48 -11.50
N ARG A 5 -15.32 -11.23 -10.65
CA ARG A 5 -14.06 -11.86 -11.02
C ARG A 5 -14.24 -12.82 -12.18
N PHE A 6 -15.25 -13.66 -12.13
CA PHE A 6 -15.57 -14.59 -13.22
C PHE A 6 -15.83 -13.86 -14.53
N ALA A 7 -16.63 -12.78 -14.52
CA ALA A 7 -16.93 -12.02 -15.73
C ALA A 7 -15.66 -11.38 -16.32
N ALA A 8 -14.82 -10.77 -15.48
CA ALA A 8 -13.57 -10.18 -15.92
C ALA A 8 -12.56 -11.22 -16.45
N ASP A 9 -12.45 -12.37 -15.79
CA ASP A 9 -11.59 -13.47 -16.25
C ASP A 9 -12.09 -14.04 -17.59
N TYR A 10 -13.41 -14.18 -17.77
CA TYR A 10 -14.01 -14.66 -19.01
C TYR A 10 -13.75 -13.68 -20.17
N GLU A 11 -13.92 -12.37 -19.95
CA GLU A 11 -13.63 -11.34 -20.95
C GLU A 11 -12.16 -11.41 -21.39
N ARG A 12 -11.23 -11.44 -20.44
CA ARG A 12 -9.79 -11.55 -20.75
C ARG A 12 -9.45 -12.83 -21.51
N GLN A 13 -9.98 -13.97 -21.09
CA GLN A 13 -9.74 -15.27 -21.74
C GLN A 13 -10.34 -15.35 -23.15
N SER A 14 -11.45 -14.67 -23.39
CA SER A 14 -12.07 -14.61 -24.72
C SER A 14 -11.25 -13.85 -25.75
N GLY A 15 -10.30 -13.02 -25.30
CA GLY A 15 -9.51 -12.10 -26.15
C GLY A 15 -10.31 -10.93 -26.72
N ASN A 16 -11.58 -10.81 -26.37
CA ASN A 16 -12.48 -9.75 -26.84
C ASN A 16 -12.68 -8.69 -25.75
N ILE A 17 -11.59 -8.06 -25.35
CA ILE A 17 -11.63 -6.98 -24.35
C ILE A 17 -12.24 -5.73 -25.03
N SER A 18 -13.39 -5.29 -24.52
CA SER A 18 -14.06 -4.11 -25.07
C SER A 18 -13.54 -2.83 -24.38
N VAL A 19 -12.94 -1.94 -25.18
CA VAL A 19 -12.58 -0.61 -24.72
C VAL A 19 -13.84 0.25 -24.67
N PRO A 20 -14.17 0.89 -23.53
CA PRO A 20 -15.34 1.76 -23.44
C PRO A 20 -15.30 2.90 -24.47
N LYS A 21 -16.47 3.19 -25.05
CA LYS A 21 -16.61 4.34 -25.94
C LYS A 21 -16.52 5.64 -25.13
N CYS A 22 -15.73 6.57 -25.60
CA CYS A 22 -15.63 7.92 -25.04
C CYS A 22 -16.53 8.90 -25.79
N ASP A 23 -17.00 9.93 -25.08
CA ASP A 23 -17.67 11.08 -25.69
C ASP A 23 -16.69 11.89 -26.54
N GLU A 24 -17.22 12.81 -27.37
CA GLU A 24 -16.39 13.71 -28.16
C GLU A 24 -15.52 14.59 -27.23
N PRO A 25 -14.27 14.89 -27.63
CA PRO A 25 -13.37 15.69 -26.82
C PRO A 25 -13.96 17.07 -26.49
N ASN A 26 -14.02 17.41 -25.22
CA ASN A 26 -14.51 18.70 -24.74
C ASN A 26 -13.40 19.79 -24.63
N GLY A 27 -12.15 19.43 -24.87
CA GLY A 27 -10.99 20.33 -24.83
C GLY A 27 -10.52 20.72 -23.42
N ILE A 28 -11.08 20.14 -22.38
CA ILE A 28 -10.73 20.44 -20.99
C ILE A 28 -9.68 19.41 -20.50
N LYS A 29 -8.55 19.91 -20.01
CA LYS A 29 -7.47 19.11 -19.45
C LYS A 29 -7.68 18.87 -17.96
N ILE A 30 -7.51 17.61 -17.53
CA ILE A 30 -7.57 17.19 -16.13
C ILE A 30 -6.26 16.48 -15.76
N ALA A 31 -5.67 16.89 -14.64
CA ALA A 31 -4.53 16.22 -14.03
C ALA A 31 -4.99 15.25 -12.95
N VAL A 32 -4.41 14.06 -12.93
CA VAL A 32 -4.63 13.05 -11.88
C VAL A 32 -3.29 12.79 -11.20
N VAL A 33 -3.21 12.97 -9.89
CA VAL A 33 -2.00 12.77 -9.10
C VAL A 33 -2.07 11.40 -8.42
N GLY A 34 -1.25 10.48 -8.90
CA GLY A 34 -1.20 9.09 -8.46
C GLY A 34 -1.98 8.14 -9.37
N SER A 35 -1.34 7.03 -9.72
CA SER A 35 -1.88 5.97 -10.58
C SER A 35 -2.38 4.75 -9.81
N GLY A 36 -2.68 4.89 -8.53
CA GLY A 36 -3.34 3.86 -7.75
C GLY A 36 -4.81 3.64 -8.16
N PRO A 37 -5.53 2.71 -7.51
CA PRO A 37 -6.92 2.37 -7.87
C PRO A 37 -7.85 3.57 -8.02
N SER A 38 -7.74 4.54 -7.10
CA SER A 38 -8.57 5.76 -7.13
C SER A 38 -8.26 6.62 -8.35
N GLY A 39 -6.98 6.87 -8.63
CA GLY A 39 -6.54 7.67 -9.78
C GLY A 39 -6.91 7.03 -11.11
N LEU A 40 -6.69 5.72 -11.27
CA LEU A 40 -7.04 4.99 -12.49
C LEU A 40 -8.55 4.97 -12.73
N SER A 41 -9.35 4.74 -11.69
CA SER A 41 -10.81 4.77 -11.79
C SER A 41 -11.32 6.16 -12.21
N PHE A 42 -10.84 7.20 -11.56
CA PHE A 42 -11.19 8.58 -11.91
C PHE A 42 -10.77 8.94 -13.34
N ALA A 43 -9.55 8.58 -13.74
CA ALA A 43 -9.03 8.84 -15.08
C ALA A 43 -9.91 8.20 -16.15
N GLY A 44 -10.33 6.94 -15.94
CA GLY A 44 -11.22 6.25 -16.86
C GLY A 44 -12.60 6.90 -16.99
N ASP A 45 -13.18 7.31 -15.86
CA ASP A 45 -14.50 7.96 -15.87
C ASP A 45 -14.46 9.36 -16.52
N MET A 46 -13.38 10.10 -16.35
CA MET A 46 -13.21 11.39 -17.03
C MET A 46 -12.93 11.22 -18.52
N ALA A 47 -12.10 10.24 -18.91
CA ALA A 47 -11.86 9.95 -20.32
C ALA A 47 -13.15 9.58 -21.07
N LYS A 48 -14.02 8.77 -20.46
CA LYS A 48 -15.36 8.45 -21.02
C LYS A 48 -16.18 9.71 -21.33
N LYS A 49 -16.03 10.76 -20.52
CA LYS A 49 -16.74 12.06 -20.67
C LYS A 49 -16.04 13.04 -21.60
N GLY A 50 -15.03 12.61 -22.34
CA GLY A 50 -14.33 13.42 -23.34
C GLY A 50 -13.30 14.41 -22.79
N PHE A 51 -12.88 14.28 -21.52
CA PHE A 51 -11.80 15.09 -20.95
C PHE A 51 -10.43 14.61 -21.45
N ASP A 52 -9.47 15.55 -21.64
CA ASP A 52 -8.06 15.23 -21.89
C ASP A 52 -7.35 14.96 -20.54
N VAL A 53 -7.20 13.68 -20.21
CA VAL A 53 -6.71 13.24 -18.90
C VAL A 53 -5.24 12.88 -18.96
N THR A 54 -4.46 13.43 -18.00
CA THR A 54 -3.05 13.05 -17.78
C THR A 54 -2.87 12.62 -16.33
N VAL A 55 -2.35 11.41 -16.14
CA VAL A 55 -2.02 10.84 -14.83
C VAL A 55 -0.52 11.02 -14.59
N PHE A 56 -0.17 11.61 -13.44
CA PHE A 56 1.19 11.81 -12.96
C PHE A 56 1.48 10.80 -11.86
N GLU A 57 2.48 9.96 -12.08
CA GLU A 57 2.89 8.90 -11.15
C GLU A 57 4.31 9.15 -10.63
N ALA A 58 4.49 9.04 -9.33
CA ALA A 58 5.77 9.26 -8.68
C ALA A 58 6.78 8.12 -8.95
N LEU A 59 6.28 6.90 -9.12
CA LEU A 59 7.09 5.72 -9.39
C LEU A 59 7.30 5.53 -10.90
N HIS A 60 8.20 4.61 -11.25
CA HIS A 60 8.52 4.26 -12.65
C HIS A 60 7.47 3.34 -13.30
N GLU A 61 6.55 2.77 -12.50
CA GLU A 61 5.47 1.89 -12.94
C GLU A 61 4.11 2.46 -12.56
N ILE A 62 3.12 2.26 -13.43
CA ILE A 62 1.73 2.67 -13.22
C ILE A 62 0.98 1.58 -12.47
N GLY A 63 0.10 1.94 -11.53
CA GLY A 63 -0.72 1.00 -10.79
C GLY A 63 -0.71 1.23 -9.27
N GLY A 64 0.26 1.98 -8.76
CA GLY A 64 0.36 2.24 -7.32
C GLY A 64 0.40 0.94 -6.52
N VAL A 65 -0.42 0.87 -5.46
CA VAL A 65 -0.48 -0.30 -4.56
C VAL A 65 -0.82 -1.61 -5.27
N LEU A 66 -1.48 -1.56 -6.43
CA LEU A 66 -1.78 -2.76 -7.23
C LEU A 66 -0.52 -3.47 -7.70
N LYS A 67 0.56 -2.72 -7.93
CA LYS A 67 1.85 -3.26 -8.39
C LYS A 67 2.91 -3.31 -7.29
N TYR A 68 3.06 -2.26 -6.48
CA TYR A 68 4.11 -2.26 -5.46
C TYR A 68 3.73 -3.02 -4.19
N GLY A 69 2.43 -3.03 -3.83
CA GLY A 69 1.98 -3.55 -2.54
C GLY A 69 1.35 -4.94 -2.59
N ILE A 70 0.61 -5.26 -3.64
CA ILE A 70 -0.08 -6.54 -3.79
C ILE A 70 0.84 -7.53 -4.50
N PRO A 71 1.18 -8.68 -3.88
CA PRO A 71 2.05 -9.66 -4.52
C PRO A 71 1.46 -10.27 -5.78
N GLU A 72 2.33 -10.64 -6.72
CA GLU A 72 2.00 -11.27 -8.01
C GLU A 72 1.10 -12.49 -7.86
N PHE A 73 1.29 -13.28 -6.81
CA PHE A 73 0.46 -14.47 -6.55
C PHE A 73 -0.99 -14.16 -6.14
N ARG A 74 -1.29 -12.90 -5.78
CA ARG A 74 -2.66 -12.43 -5.52
C ARG A 74 -3.26 -11.69 -6.70
N LEU A 75 -2.50 -10.80 -7.28
CA LEU A 75 -2.89 -9.98 -8.42
C LEU A 75 -1.74 -9.94 -9.43
N PRO A 76 -1.78 -10.80 -10.46
CA PRO A 76 -0.80 -10.79 -11.52
C PRO A 76 -0.70 -9.41 -12.19
N ASN A 77 0.52 -8.89 -12.33
CA ASN A 77 0.78 -7.59 -12.96
C ASN A 77 0.19 -7.49 -14.36
N ALA A 78 0.23 -8.59 -15.12
CA ALA A 78 -0.37 -8.66 -16.46
C ALA A 78 -1.87 -8.30 -16.49
N ILE A 79 -2.62 -8.54 -15.39
CA ILE A 79 -4.03 -8.13 -15.28
C ILE A 79 -4.13 -6.62 -15.14
N VAL A 80 -3.26 -6.02 -14.32
CA VAL A 80 -3.20 -4.57 -14.12
C VAL A 80 -2.79 -3.86 -15.41
N ASP A 81 -1.83 -4.43 -16.14
CA ASP A 81 -1.33 -3.88 -17.42
C ASP A 81 -2.44 -3.82 -18.47
N VAL A 82 -3.30 -4.83 -18.56
CA VAL A 82 -4.46 -4.81 -19.47
C VAL A 82 -5.40 -3.63 -19.18
N GLU A 83 -5.66 -3.35 -17.90
CA GLU A 83 -6.52 -2.21 -17.52
C GLU A 83 -5.86 -0.87 -17.85
N ILE A 84 -4.54 -0.75 -17.64
CA ILE A 84 -3.77 0.44 -18.01
C ILE A 84 -3.78 0.65 -19.53
N GLU A 85 -3.55 -0.42 -20.31
CA GLU A 85 -3.62 -0.36 -21.77
C GLU A 85 -5.00 0.09 -22.27
N ASN A 86 -6.08 -0.36 -21.63
CA ASN A 86 -7.43 0.07 -21.97
C ASN A 86 -7.61 1.57 -21.72
N LEU A 87 -7.10 2.10 -20.61
CA LEU A 87 -7.10 3.54 -20.34
C LEU A 87 -6.29 4.32 -21.38
N GLN A 88 -5.13 3.81 -21.81
CA GLN A 88 -4.33 4.42 -22.88
C GLN A 88 -5.08 4.43 -24.21
N LYS A 89 -5.79 3.35 -24.56
CA LYS A 89 -6.64 3.28 -25.75
C LYS A 89 -7.81 4.27 -25.70
N MET A 90 -8.27 4.63 -24.51
CA MET A 90 -9.27 5.68 -24.28
C MET A 90 -8.68 7.11 -24.37
N GLY A 91 -7.36 7.25 -24.54
CA GLY A 91 -6.67 8.52 -24.65
C GLY A 91 -6.06 9.05 -23.35
N VAL A 92 -6.10 8.31 -22.25
CA VAL A 92 -5.44 8.69 -21.01
C VAL A 92 -3.93 8.67 -21.19
N LYS A 93 -3.26 9.77 -20.81
CA LYS A 93 -1.81 9.91 -20.84
C LYS A 93 -1.23 9.60 -19.46
N PHE A 94 -0.07 8.98 -19.43
CA PHE A 94 0.65 8.67 -18.19
C PHE A 94 2.05 9.25 -18.22
N ILE A 95 2.46 9.89 -17.12
CA ILE A 95 3.80 10.44 -16.91
C ILE A 95 4.33 9.84 -15.62
N THR A 96 5.26 8.91 -15.73
CA THR A 96 5.96 8.28 -14.61
C THR A 96 7.17 9.10 -14.15
N ASP A 97 7.78 8.72 -13.03
CA ASP A 97 8.93 9.42 -12.43
C ASP A 97 8.66 10.91 -12.17
N CYS A 98 7.40 11.26 -11.96
CA CYS A 98 6.93 12.62 -11.80
C CYS A 98 6.25 12.82 -10.44
N ILE A 99 6.97 13.44 -9.51
CA ILE A 99 6.51 13.68 -8.14
C ILE A 99 5.87 15.06 -8.08
N VAL A 100 4.53 15.11 -8.09
CA VAL A 100 3.80 16.37 -7.91
C VAL A 100 4.09 16.94 -6.53
N GLY A 101 4.44 18.22 -6.47
CA GLY A 101 4.94 18.90 -5.29
C GLY A 101 6.48 18.89 -5.15
N LYS A 102 7.19 18.22 -6.07
CA LYS A 102 8.66 18.23 -6.16
C LYS A 102 9.18 18.40 -7.58
N THR A 103 8.85 17.48 -8.49
CA THR A 103 9.27 17.54 -9.91
C THR A 103 8.46 18.57 -10.66
N ILE A 104 7.18 18.66 -10.35
CA ILE A 104 6.22 19.61 -10.90
C ILE A 104 5.32 20.12 -9.78
N SER A 105 5.04 21.42 -9.76
CA SER A 105 4.10 22.01 -8.80
C SER A 105 2.66 21.99 -9.31
N VAL A 106 1.69 22.18 -8.43
CA VAL A 106 0.28 22.39 -8.83
C VAL A 106 0.16 23.63 -9.72
N LYS A 107 0.90 24.68 -9.41
CA LYS A 107 0.93 25.90 -10.22
C LYS A 107 1.44 25.63 -11.63
N ASP A 108 2.47 24.80 -11.80
CA ASP A 108 2.95 24.43 -13.14
C ASP A 108 1.87 23.66 -13.94
N LEU A 109 1.06 22.84 -13.27
CA LEU A 109 -0.08 22.16 -13.90
C LEU A 109 -1.14 23.15 -14.37
N GLU A 110 -1.49 24.14 -13.57
CA GLU A 110 -2.41 25.22 -13.93
C GLU A 110 -1.89 26.03 -15.13
N GLU A 111 -0.60 26.40 -15.14
CA GLU A 111 0.08 27.11 -16.23
C GLU A 111 0.10 26.28 -17.54
N GLN A 112 0.15 24.95 -17.43
CA GLN A 112 0.01 24.02 -18.56
C GLN A 112 -1.43 23.86 -19.06
N GLY A 113 -2.37 24.53 -18.40
CA GLY A 113 -3.79 24.60 -18.80
C GLY A 113 -4.69 23.51 -18.22
N PHE A 114 -4.24 22.75 -17.22
CA PHE A 114 -5.13 21.85 -16.48
C PHE A 114 -6.17 22.68 -15.72
N LYS A 115 -7.43 22.29 -15.83
CA LYS A 115 -8.60 22.99 -15.24
C LYS A 115 -9.16 22.29 -14.01
N GLY A 116 -8.71 21.09 -13.74
CA GLY A 116 -9.07 20.33 -12.55
C GLY A 116 -7.93 19.37 -12.21
N ILE A 117 -7.72 19.18 -10.93
CA ILE A 117 -6.68 18.32 -10.39
C ILE A 117 -7.33 17.35 -9.41
N PHE A 118 -7.19 16.06 -9.66
CA PHE A 118 -7.62 15.02 -8.75
C PHE A 118 -6.41 14.44 -8.00
N VAL A 119 -6.42 14.51 -6.68
CA VAL A 119 -5.36 13.96 -5.82
C VAL A 119 -5.79 12.58 -5.30
N GLY A 120 -5.17 11.55 -5.85
CA GLY A 120 -5.36 10.14 -5.49
C GLY A 120 -4.04 9.48 -5.07
N SER A 121 -3.20 10.20 -4.31
CA SER A 121 -1.84 9.78 -3.95
C SER A 121 -1.76 8.65 -2.91
N GLY A 122 -2.88 8.33 -2.27
CA GLY A 122 -3.00 7.20 -1.34
C GLY A 122 -2.24 7.35 -0.03
N ALA A 123 -2.29 6.31 0.80
CA ALA A 123 -1.60 6.20 2.07
C ALA A 123 -0.41 5.25 1.92
N GLY A 124 0.73 5.77 1.50
CA GLY A 124 1.95 5.00 1.27
C GLY A 124 3.05 5.20 2.32
N LEU A 125 2.87 6.11 3.29
CA LEU A 125 3.87 6.37 4.32
C LEU A 125 3.74 5.33 5.44
N PRO A 126 4.72 4.44 5.64
CA PRO A 126 4.63 3.40 6.66
C PRO A 126 4.69 3.98 8.06
N ASN A 127 3.91 3.41 8.97
CA ASN A 127 4.03 3.67 10.39
C ASN A 127 5.03 2.70 11.02
N PHE A 128 5.76 3.20 12.01
CA PHE A 128 6.67 2.43 12.84
C PHE A 128 6.18 2.42 14.30
N MET A 129 6.74 1.54 15.12
CA MET A 129 6.31 1.39 16.51
C MET A 129 6.96 2.41 17.44
N ASN A 130 8.06 3.04 17.01
CA ASN A 130 8.87 4.00 17.77
C ASN A 130 9.38 3.40 19.10
N ILE A 131 9.90 2.19 19.03
CA ILE A 131 10.48 1.45 20.14
C ILE A 131 12.02 1.36 20.03
N PRO A 132 12.74 1.09 21.13
CA PRO A 132 14.18 0.93 21.09
C PRO A 132 14.65 -0.11 20.08
N GLY A 133 15.74 0.17 19.39
CA GLY A 133 16.34 -0.72 18.42
C GLY A 133 15.67 -0.78 17.05
N GLU A 134 14.59 -0.05 16.80
CA GLU A 134 13.83 -0.11 15.53
C GLU A 134 14.63 0.40 14.32
N ASN A 135 15.74 1.13 14.54
CA ASN A 135 16.66 1.56 13.49
C ASN A 135 17.79 0.56 13.18
N ALA A 136 17.76 -0.64 13.74
CA ALA A 136 18.74 -1.66 13.46
C ALA A 136 18.65 -2.10 11.99
N LEU A 137 19.77 -2.57 11.43
CA LEU A 137 19.80 -3.15 10.10
C LEU A 137 18.87 -4.36 10.02
N ASN A 138 18.28 -4.59 8.86
CA ASN A 138 17.32 -5.66 8.57
C ASN A 138 15.96 -5.50 9.25
N ILE A 139 15.65 -4.31 9.76
CA ILE A 139 14.29 -3.92 10.13
C ILE A 139 13.77 -2.98 9.05
N MET A 140 12.64 -3.33 8.44
CA MET A 140 12.04 -2.52 7.39
C MET A 140 10.52 -2.53 7.46
N SER A 141 9.88 -1.56 6.84
CA SER A 141 8.43 -1.58 6.70
C SER A 141 7.98 -2.63 5.68
N SER A 142 6.75 -3.11 5.83
CA SER A 142 6.11 -3.98 4.82
C SER A 142 6.03 -3.30 3.45
N ASN A 143 5.81 -1.97 3.42
CA ASN A 143 5.79 -1.21 2.16
C ASN A 143 7.14 -1.31 1.45
N GLU A 144 8.25 -1.08 2.17
CA GLU A 144 9.58 -1.21 1.59
C GLU A 144 9.86 -2.63 1.12
N TYR A 145 9.59 -3.62 1.97
CA TYR A 145 9.80 -5.02 1.66
C TYR A 145 9.04 -5.46 0.40
N LEU A 146 7.73 -5.19 0.37
CA LEU A 146 6.88 -5.57 -0.76
C LEU A 146 7.21 -4.79 -2.03
N THR A 147 7.54 -3.49 -1.92
CA THR A 147 7.98 -2.69 -3.08
C THR A 147 9.25 -3.27 -3.71
N ARG A 148 10.24 -3.65 -2.89
CA ARG A 148 11.47 -4.28 -3.41
C ARG A 148 11.19 -5.59 -4.13
N VAL A 149 10.31 -6.43 -3.58
CA VAL A 149 9.98 -7.73 -4.16
C VAL A 149 9.09 -7.60 -5.39
N ASN A 150 7.99 -6.84 -5.29
CA ASN A 150 6.95 -6.81 -6.31
C ASN A 150 7.28 -5.86 -7.47
N LEU A 151 7.83 -4.67 -7.17
CA LEU A 151 8.06 -3.63 -8.16
C LEU A 151 9.50 -3.59 -8.67
N MET A 152 10.45 -3.93 -7.80
CA MET A 152 11.89 -3.80 -8.10
C MET A 152 12.56 -5.16 -8.33
N ASP A 153 11.77 -6.22 -8.51
CA ASP A 153 12.22 -7.59 -8.85
C ASP A 153 13.31 -8.16 -7.93
N ALA A 154 13.31 -7.75 -6.65
CA ALA A 154 14.36 -8.13 -5.70
C ALA A 154 14.41 -9.63 -5.38
N ALA A 155 13.33 -10.38 -5.65
CA ALA A 155 13.28 -11.83 -5.48
C ALA A 155 14.03 -12.58 -6.60
N ASN A 156 14.31 -11.93 -7.72
CA ASN A 156 15.04 -12.50 -8.84
C ASN A 156 16.54 -12.50 -8.52
N PRO A 157 17.23 -13.66 -8.55
CA PRO A 157 18.67 -13.73 -8.26
C PRO A 157 19.57 -12.90 -9.20
N HIS A 158 19.02 -12.46 -10.33
CA HIS A 158 19.73 -11.64 -11.33
C HIS A 158 19.39 -10.15 -11.22
N SER A 159 18.54 -9.77 -10.27
CA SER A 159 18.20 -8.36 -10.02
C SER A 159 19.31 -7.66 -9.23
N ASP A 160 19.59 -6.41 -9.59
CA ASP A 160 20.53 -5.55 -8.84
C ASP A 160 19.87 -4.93 -7.59
N THR A 161 18.57 -5.15 -7.39
CA THR A 161 17.86 -4.62 -6.22
C THR A 161 18.26 -5.37 -4.95
N PRO A 162 18.87 -4.68 -3.96
CA PRO A 162 19.31 -5.35 -2.74
C PRO A 162 18.11 -5.75 -1.90
N ILE A 163 18.07 -7.01 -1.49
CA ILE A 163 17.13 -7.52 -0.48
C ILE A 163 17.89 -8.39 0.51
N ASN A 164 17.59 -8.24 1.79
CA ASN A 164 18.03 -9.21 2.77
C ASN A 164 17.00 -10.33 2.84
N LEU A 165 17.42 -11.54 2.52
CA LEU A 165 16.63 -12.75 2.69
C LEU A 165 16.92 -13.32 4.08
N GLY A 166 16.16 -12.89 5.07
CA GLY A 166 16.25 -13.43 6.41
C GLY A 166 15.90 -14.92 6.45
N LYS A 167 16.58 -15.67 7.35
CA LYS A 167 16.23 -17.08 7.63
C LYS A 167 15.12 -17.19 8.65
N LYS A 168 15.18 -16.34 9.69
CA LYS A 168 14.17 -16.21 10.74
C LYS A 168 13.53 -14.83 10.67
N VAL A 169 12.38 -14.74 10.02
CA VAL A 169 11.70 -13.45 9.76
C VAL A 169 10.55 -13.27 10.73
N VAL A 170 10.55 -12.15 11.42
CA VAL A 170 9.42 -11.73 12.25
C VAL A 170 8.62 -10.67 11.49
N VAL A 171 7.33 -10.90 11.29
CA VAL A 171 6.38 -9.93 10.72
C VAL A 171 5.49 -9.39 11.83
N VAL A 172 5.47 -8.09 12.02
CA VAL A 172 4.69 -7.41 13.06
C VAL A 172 3.44 -6.80 12.48
N GLY A 173 2.28 -7.32 12.85
CA GLY A 173 0.98 -6.82 12.38
C GLY A 173 -0.05 -7.92 12.17
N GLY A 174 -1.31 -7.56 11.91
CA GLY A 174 -2.41 -8.52 11.74
C GLY A 174 -3.34 -8.21 10.58
N GLY A 175 -2.95 -7.30 9.67
CA GLY A 175 -3.71 -6.93 8.47
C GLY A 175 -3.33 -7.75 7.24
N ASN A 176 -4.03 -7.50 6.12
CA ASN A 176 -3.73 -8.17 4.85
C ASN A 176 -2.29 -7.95 4.39
N THR A 177 -1.74 -6.75 4.58
CA THR A 177 -0.34 -6.44 4.25
C THR A 177 0.66 -7.27 5.07
N ALA A 178 0.33 -7.57 6.33
CA ALA A 178 1.14 -8.49 7.14
C ALA A 178 1.08 -9.91 6.59
N MET A 179 -0.11 -10.39 6.17
CA MET A 179 -0.25 -11.70 5.50
C MET A 179 0.55 -11.76 4.20
N ASP A 180 0.50 -10.70 3.38
CA ASP A 180 1.28 -10.61 2.14
C ASP A 180 2.78 -10.67 2.40
N SER A 181 3.26 -9.95 3.41
CA SER A 181 4.67 -9.97 3.81
C SER A 181 5.09 -11.35 4.33
N CYS A 182 4.25 -12.01 5.14
CA CYS A 182 4.50 -13.36 5.64
C CYS A 182 4.62 -14.37 4.50
N LEU A 183 3.64 -14.39 3.60
CA LEU A 183 3.61 -15.32 2.47
C LEU A 183 4.77 -15.08 1.51
N THR A 184 5.11 -13.83 1.26
CA THR A 184 6.26 -13.46 0.42
C THR A 184 7.56 -13.96 1.05
N ALA A 185 7.82 -13.67 2.33
CA ALA A 185 9.03 -14.12 3.03
C ALA A 185 9.10 -15.66 3.10
N LYS A 186 7.97 -16.33 3.36
CA LYS A 186 7.89 -17.80 3.40
C LYS A 186 8.26 -18.43 2.08
N ARG A 187 7.72 -17.91 0.98
CA ARG A 187 8.01 -18.39 -0.40
C ARG A 187 9.43 -18.10 -0.85
N LEU A 188 10.08 -17.09 -0.25
CA LEU A 188 11.51 -16.83 -0.42
C LEU A 188 12.41 -17.70 0.48
N GLY A 189 11.82 -18.63 1.25
CA GLY A 189 12.54 -19.66 1.99
C GLY A 189 12.75 -19.37 3.47
N ALA A 190 12.14 -18.34 4.03
CA ALA A 190 12.26 -18.01 5.44
C ALA A 190 11.40 -18.90 6.35
N ASP A 191 11.85 -19.07 7.62
CA ASP A 191 10.99 -19.45 8.72
C ASP A 191 10.34 -18.19 9.28
N VAL A 192 8.99 -18.08 9.13
CA VAL A 192 8.26 -16.85 9.38
C VAL A 192 7.39 -16.96 10.62
N THR A 193 7.53 -15.97 11.49
CA THR A 193 6.68 -15.79 12.68
C THR A 193 5.94 -14.47 12.59
N LEU A 194 4.61 -14.54 12.60
CA LEU A 194 3.73 -13.37 12.70
C LEU A 194 3.54 -13.02 14.18
N VAL A 195 3.80 -11.77 14.55
CA VAL A 195 3.55 -11.22 15.88
C VAL A 195 2.38 -10.26 15.83
N TYR A 196 1.35 -10.52 16.64
CA TYR A 196 0.17 -9.67 16.71
C TYR A 196 -0.28 -9.42 18.15
N ARG A 197 -0.50 -8.15 18.49
CA ARG A 197 -0.78 -7.69 19.86
C ARG A 197 -2.15 -8.09 20.43
N ARG A 198 -3.09 -8.56 19.61
CA ARG A 198 -4.40 -9.05 20.02
C ARG A 198 -4.53 -10.54 19.72
N SER A 199 -5.72 -11.11 19.97
CA SER A 199 -6.02 -12.47 19.57
C SER A 199 -6.27 -12.58 18.06
N GLU A 200 -6.25 -13.79 17.55
CA GLU A 200 -6.50 -14.07 16.14
C GLU A 200 -7.89 -13.61 15.70
N ALA A 201 -8.89 -13.74 16.57
CA ALA A 201 -10.26 -13.32 16.30
C ALA A 201 -10.40 -11.80 16.02
N GLU A 202 -9.42 -11.01 16.44
CA GLU A 202 -9.39 -9.55 16.25
C GLU A 202 -8.45 -9.11 15.13
N MET A 203 -7.90 -10.04 14.36
CA MET A 203 -7.11 -9.70 13.20
C MET A 203 -7.97 -9.01 12.13
N PRO A 204 -7.54 -7.86 11.61
CA PRO A 204 -8.25 -7.20 10.51
C PRO A 204 -8.03 -7.87 9.15
N ALA A 205 -7.12 -8.84 9.05
CA ALA A 205 -6.93 -9.63 7.84
C ALA A 205 -8.17 -10.48 7.52
N ARG A 206 -8.40 -10.76 6.25
CA ARG A 206 -9.47 -11.67 5.83
C ARG A 206 -9.22 -13.08 6.37
N LEU A 207 -10.29 -13.77 6.77
CA LEU A 207 -10.18 -15.12 7.33
C LEU A 207 -9.50 -16.11 6.39
N GLU A 208 -9.77 -16.02 5.10
CA GLU A 208 -9.14 -16.84 4.06
C GLU A 208 -7.62 -16.62 4.04
N GLU A 209 -7.17 -15.37 4.22
CA GLU A 209 -5.74 -15.05 4.21
C GLU A 209 -5.01 -15.59 5.44
N VAL A 210 -5.66 -15.50 6.60
CA VAL A 210 -5.14 -16.10 7.85
C VAL A 210 -5.05 -17.62 7.69
N LYS A 211 -6.06 -18.24 7.09
CA LYS A 211 -6.07 -19.69 6.82
C LYS A 211 -4.94 -20.09 5.88
N HIS A 212 -4.77 -19.39 4.75
CA HIS A 212 -3.69 -19.67 3.81
C HIS A 212 -2.31 -19.53 4.46
N ALA A 213 -2.10 -18.47 5.26
CA ALA A 213 -0.85 -18.27 5.97
C ALA A 213 -0.52 -19.45 6.91
N LYS A 214 -1.52 -20.01 7.60
CA LYS A 214 -1.35 -21.22 8.45
C LYS A 214 -1.06 -22.47 7.64
N GLU A 215 -1.76 -22.65 6.51
CA GLU A 215 -1.55 -23.79 5.61
C GLU A 215 -0.13 -23.79 5.02
N GLU A 216 0.46 -22.61 4.77
CA GLU A 216 1.85 -22.45 4.33
C GLU A 216 2.88 -22.54 5.49
N GLY A 217 2.43 -22.79 6.73
CA GLY A 217 3.29 -23.04 7.88
C GLY A 217 3.91 -21.78 8.47
N ILE A 218 3.18 -20.67 8.48
CA ILE A 218 3.56 -19.47 9.23
C ILE A 218 3.21 -19.65 10.71
N ASN A 219 4.15 -19.33 11.59
CA ASN A 219 3.96 -19.39 13.03
C ASN A 219 3.20 -18.14 13.51
N PHE A 220 2.14 -18.32 14.32
CA PHE A 220 1.33 -17.21 14.83
C PHE A 220 1.58 -16.99 16.33
N PHE A 221 2.22 -15.87 16.68
CA PHE A 221 2.40 -15.37 18.02
C PHE A 221 1.39 -14.23 18.28
N THR A 222 0.16 -14.60 18.58
CA THR A 222 -0.89 -13.66 18.99
C THR A 222 -0.74 -13.31 20.48
N LEU A 223 -1.35 -12.19 20.91
CA LEU A 223 -1.20 -11.64 22.25
C LEU A 223 0.26 -11.34 22.62
N HIS A 224 1.03 -10.88 21.64
CA HIS A 224 2.40 -10.43 21.83
C HIS A 224 2.62 -9.11 21.09
N ASN A 225 3.36 -8.19 21.72
CA ASN A 225 3.65 -6.88 21.15
C ASN A 225 5.15 -6.58 21.26
N PRO A 226 5.83 -6.18 20.19
CA PRO A 226 7.23 -5.78 20.27
C PRO A 226 7.43 -4.65 21.27
N LYS A 227 8.42 -4.80 22.12
CA LYS A 227 8.85 -3.85 23.14
C LYS A 227 10.17 -3.18 22.76
N GLU A 228 11.11 -3.97 22.27
CA GLU A 228 12.41 -3.52 21.80
C GLU A 228 13.01 -4.55 20.84
N TYR A 229 13.94 -4.08 20.00
CA TYR A 229 14.74 -4.92 19.12
C TYR A 229 16.19 -4.93 19.61
N GLU A 230 16.78 -6.11 19.69
CA GLU A 230 18.20 -6.27 20.02
C GLU A 230 19.02 -6.40 18.73
N ALA A 231 20.10 -5.63 18.65
CA ALA A 231 21.06 -5.73 17.57
C ALA A 231 22.34 -6.50 17.97
N ASP A 232 23.00 -7.05 17.01
CA ASP A 232 24.33 -7.64 17.16
C ASP A 232 25.43 -6.54 17.13
N GLU A 233 26.70 -6.98 17.23
CA GLU A 233 27.86 -6.08 17.20
C GLU A 233 28.01 -5.30 15.87
N LYS A 234 27.37 -5.75 14.79
CA LYS A 234 27.36 -5.12 13.47
C LYS A 234 26.14 -4.20 13.28
N GLY A 235 25.28 -4.10 14.27
CA GLY A 235 24.06 -3.30 14.22
C GLY A 235 22.88 -3.97 13.52
N ALA A 236 22.97 -5.26 13.17
CA ALA A 236 21.88 -6.01 12.58
C ALA A 236 20.96 -6.60 13.65
N VAL A 237 19.66 -6.64 13.39
CA VAL A 237 18.71 -7.26 14.32
C VAL A 237 19.04 -8.73 14.54
N LYS A 238 19.05 -9.18 15.80
CA LYS A 238 19.27 -10.57 16.20
C LYS A 238 18.11 -11.16 16.98
N ALA A 239 17.30 -10.31 17.63
CA ALA A 239 16.15 -10.74 18.41
C ALA A 239 15.15 -9.60 18.59
N VAL A 240 13.90 -9.95 18.88
CA VAL A 240 12.86 -9.06 19.35
C VAL A 240 12.40 -9.47 20.73
N VAL A 241 12.36 -8.52 21.65
CA VAL A 241 11.72 -8.69 22.97
C VAL A 241 10.26 -8.34 22.84
N LEU A 242 9.40 -9.25 23.25
CA LEU A 242 7.95 -9.13 23.14
C LEU A 242 7.33 -9.04 24.54
N ASP A 243 6.46 -8.04 24.75
CA ASP A 243 5.54 -8.06 25.87
C ASP A 243 4.44 -9.10 25.63
N VAL A 244 4.16 -9.92 26.63
CA VAL A 244 2.99 -10.81 26.66
C VAL A 244 1.76 -9.97 26.97
N MET A 245 0.73 -10.07 26.13
CA MET A 245 -0.47 -9.26 26.21
C MET A 245 -1.67 -10.06 26.71
N LYS A 246 -2.60 -9.38 27.34
CA LYS A 246 -3.98 -9.84 27.60
C LYS A 246 -4.96 -8.85 26.98
N LEU A 247 -6.18 -9.29 26.74
CA LEU A 247 -7.24 -8.40 26.26
C LEU A 247 -8.01 -7.84 27.44
N GLY A 248 -8.15 -6.53 27.49
CA GLY A 248 -9.01 -5.82 28.44
C GLY A 248 -10.49 -5.94 28.07
N GLU A 249 -11.33 -5.22 28.81
CA GLU A 249 -12.77 -5.16 28.54
C GLU A 249 -13.06 -4.48 27.18
N PRO A 250 -14.17 -4.86 26.51
CA PRO A 250 -14.60 -4.23 25.27
C PRO A 250 -14.92 -2.74 25.47
N ASP A 251 -14.42 -1.89 24.57
CA ASP A 251 -14.83 -0.49 24.50
C ASP A 251 -16.23 -0.34 23.87
N ALA A 252 -16.76 0.89 23.76
CA ALA A 252 -18.08 1.20 23.17
C ALA A 252 -18.25 0.69 21.72
N SER A 253 -17.16 0.38 21.01
CA SER A 253 -17.16 -0.21 19.67
C SER A 253 -17.04 -1.74 19.68
N GLY A 254 -17.02 -2.37 20.87
CA GLY A 254 -16.79 -3.80 21.03
C GLY A 254 -15.33 -4.23 20.90
N ARG A 255 -14.39 -3.30 20.76
CA ARG A 255 -12.96 -3.58 20.62
C ARG A 255 -12.30 -3.73 21.98
N ARG A 256 -11.54 -4.80 22.15
CA ARG A 256 -10.75 -5.05 23.36
C ARG A 256 -9.34 -4.50 23.20
N ARG A 257 -8.91 -3.66 24.14
CA ARG A 257 -7.55 -3.11 24.13
C ARG A 257 -6.56 -4.18 24.60
N PRO A 258 -5.40 -4.33 23.93
CA PRO A 258 -4.32 -5.15 24.45
C PRO A 258 -3.63 -4.42 25.61
N GLU A 259 -3.39 -5.15 26.70
CA GLU A 259 -2.70 -4.67 27.89
C GLU A 259 -1.52 -5.58 28.18
N ALA A 260 -0.35 -5.02 28.52
CA ALA A 260 0.81 -5.81 28.89
C ALA A 260 0.59 -6.50 30.23
N THR A 261 0.97 -7.75 30.33
CA THR A 261 0.89 -8.54 31.59
C THR A 261 2.07 -8.25 32.52
N GLY A 262 3.15 -7.67 32.00
CA GLY A 262 4.42 -7.48 32.69
C GLY A 262 5.42 -8.60 32.39
N GLU A 263 4.99 -9.70 31.78
CA GLU A 263 5.87 -10.77 31.31
C GLU A 263 6.44 -10.42 29.91
N THR A 264 7.67 -10.86 29.64
CA THR A 264 8.33 -10.70 28.36
C THR A 264 8.89 -12.02 27.88
N ILE A 265 8.96 -12.19 26.55
CA ILE A 265 9.69 -13.27 25.90
C ILE A 265 10.63 -12.69 24.85
N THR A 266 11.71 -13.40 24.56
CA THR A 266 12.64 -13.02 23.48
C THR A 266 12.53 -14.04 22.36
N LEU A 267 12.36 -13.52 21.14
CA LEU A 267 12.29 -14.30 19.90
C LEU A 267 13.49 -13.96 19.03
N GLU A 268 14.33 -14.95 18.73
CA GLU A 268 15.45 -14.76 17.81
C GLU A 268 14.95 -14.51 16.39
N CYS A 269 15.54 -13.54 15.71
CA CYS A 269 15.28 -13.23 14.32
C CYS A 269 16.49 -12.56 13.68
N ASP A 270 16.59 -12.63 12.37
CA ASP A 270 17.62 -11.95 11.56
C ASP A 270 17.02 -10.92 10.57
N GLN A 271 15.69 -10.84 10.55
CA GLN A 271 14.94 -9.82 9.82
C GLN A 271 13.60 -9.53 10.50
N VAL A 272 13.20 -8.25 10.47
CA VAL A 272 11.87 -7.83 10.94
C VAL A 272 11.16 -7.01 9.87
N ILE A 273 9.89 -7.32 9.63
CA ILE A 273 9.02 -6.59 8.71
C ILE A 273 7.87 -5.97 9.52
N VAL A 274 7.84 -4.63 9.56
CA VAL A 274 6.85 -3.87 10.32
C VAL A 274 5.64 -3.56 9.45
N ALA A 275 4.47 -4.12 9.81
CA ALA A 275 3.21 -4.01 9.07
C ALA A 275 2.08 -3.45 9.95
N VAL A 276 2.34 -2.34 10.65
CA VAL A 276 1.41 -1.74 11.64
C VAL A 276 0.53 -0.63 11.07
N GLY A 277 0.42 -0.59 9.76
CA GLY A 277 -0.41 0.35 9.02
C GLY A 277 0.39 1.44 8.31
N VAL A 278 -0.34 2.26 7.58
CA VAL A 278 0.19 3.36 6.75
C VAL A 278 -0.55 4.65 7.05
N SER A 279 0.05 5.76 6.66
CA SER A 279 -0.52 7.10 6.75
C SER A 279 -0.46 7.78 5.38
N PRO A 280 -1.33 8.77 5.11
CA PRO A 280 -1.27 9.58 3.91
C PRO A 280 0.10 10.25 3.78
N ASN A 281 0.65 10.27 2.56
CA ASN A 281 1.91 10.97 2.30
C ASN A 281 1.66 12.48 2.33
N PRO A 282 2.32 13.25 3.20
CA PRO A 282 2.07 14.68 3.36
C PRO A 282 2.65 15.52 2.22
N LEU A 283 3.43 14.95 1.30
CA LEU A 283 4.20 15.66 0.30
C LEU A 283 3.32 16.51 -0.62
N VAL A 284 2.28 15.92 -1.20
CA VAL A 284 1.35 16.64 -2.09
C VAL A 284 0.55 17.68 -1.32
N PRO A 285 -0.13 17.34 -0.20
CA PRO A 285 -0.87 18.34 0.58
C PRO A 285 -0.02 19.51 1.07
N GLN A 286 1.20 19.26 1.52
CA GLN A 286 2.11 20.32 1.98
C GLN A 286 2.63 21.23 0.87
N SER A 287 2.58 20.79 -0.37
CA SER A 287 3.01 21.59 -1.53
C SER A 287 1.92 22.55 -2.04
N ILE A 288 0.71 22.47 -1.51
CA ILE A 288 -0.45 23.25 -1.95
C ILE A 288 -0.83 24.24 -0.85
N GLU A 289 -0.58 25.50 -1.11
CA GLU A 289 -0.87 26.58 -0.16
C GLU A 289 -2.39 26.73 0.04
N GLY A 290 -2.83 26.84 1.30
CA GLY A 290 -4.25 27.01 1.66
C GLY A 290 -5.08 25.74 1.62
N LEU A 291 -4.49 24.57 1.33
CA LEU A 291 -5.21 23.30 1.36
C LEU A 291 -5.53 22.88 2.80
N GLU A 292 -6.80 22.68 3.11
CA GLU A 292 -7.25 22.23 4.42
C GLU A 292 -7.07 20.70 4.56
N LEU A 293 -6.58 20.29 5.75
CA LEU A 293 -6.39 18.88 6.08
C LEU A 293 -7.42 18.45 7.14
N GLY A 294 -7.92 17.25 6.94
CA GLY A 294 -8.80 16.58 7.87
C GLY A 294 -8.04 15.75 8.92
N ARG A 295 -8.77 14.85 9.55
CA ARG A 295 -8.21 13.93 10.54
C ARG A 295 -7.12 13.04 9.91
N LYS A 296 -6.01 12.85 10.61
CA LYS A 296 -4.85 12.04 10.17
C LYS A 296 -4.15 12.58 8.93
N ASN A 297 -4.19 13.89 8.70
CA ASN A 297 -3.57 14.56 7.55
C ASN A 297 -4.12 14.13 6.17
N THR A 298 -5.33 13.60 6.11
CA THR A 298 -6.04 13.43 4.83
C THR A 298 -6.48 14.80 4.30
N ILE A 299 -6.65 14.93 2.99
CA ILE A 299 -7.20 16.15 2.40
C ILE A 299 -8.68 16.26 2.83
N ALA A 300 -9.06 17.40 3.40
CA ALA A 300 -10.45 17.67 3.74
C ALA A 300 -11.26 17.91 2.45
N VAL A 301 -12.37 17.19 2.29
CA VAL A 301 -13.26 17.31 1.13
C VAL A 301 -14.71 17.44 1.58
N ASN A 302 -15.53 18.08 0.74
CA ASN A 302 -16.97 18.14 0.89
C ASN A 302 -17.65 16.87 0.31
N ASP A 303 -18.97 16.84 0.32
CA ASP A 303 -19.77 15.71 -0.21
C ASP A 303 -19.58 15.46 -1.72
N GLN A 304 -18.97 16.41 -2.43
CA GLN A 304 -18.63 16.32 -3.86
C GLN A 304 -17.17 15.97 -4.09
N MET A 305 -16.45 15.57 -3.04
CA MET A 305 -15.01 15.26 -3.07
C MET A 305 -14.11 16.45 -3.44
N GLN A 306 -14.63 17.69 -3.38
CA GLN A 306 -13.90 18.91 -3.61
C GLN A 306 -13.21 19.37 -2.33
N SER A 307 -11.96 19.79 -2.45
CA SER A 307 -11.16 20.32 -1.33
C SER A 307 -11.54 21.77 -0.99
N SER A 308 -10.77 22.40 -0.10
CA SER A 308 -10.87 23.85 0.18
C SER A 308 -10.44 24.73 -1.02
N ILE A 309 -9.90 24.16 -2.08
CA ILE A 309 -9.47 24.84 -3.31
C ILE A 309 -10.34 24.36 -4.44
N GLU A 310 -10.92 25.31 -5.21
CA GLU A 310 -12.02 25.07 -6.16
C GLU A 310 -11.67 24.04 -7.25
N GLU A 311 -10.45 24.08 -7.76
CA GLU A 311 -10.01 23.19 -8.84
C GLU A 311 -9.46 21.84 -8.36
N ILE A 312 -9.36 21.63 -7.04
CA ILE A 312 -8.72 20.45 -6.45
C ILE A 312 -9.74 19.53 -5.80
N TYR A 313 -9.73 18.30 -6.26
CA TYR A 313 -10.53 17.19 -5.76
C TYR A 313 -9.62 16.10 -5.19
N ALA A 314 -10.12 15.32 -4.25
CA ALA A 314 -9.34 14.21 -3.70
C ALA A 314 -10.22 12.99 -3.40
N GLY A 315 -9.62 11.81 -3.51
CA GLY A 315 -10.27 10.54 -3.21
C GLY A 315 -9.30 9.39 -3.04
N GLY A 316 -9.77 8.29 -2.46
CA GLY A 316 -8.97 7.15 -2.08
C GLY A 316 -8.54 7.20 -0.61
N ASP A 317 -7.44 6.53 -0.28
CA ASP A 317 -6.89 6.45 1.09
C ASP A 317 -6.12 7.69 1.50
#